data_d6d5bca130be0f17bdcde2fb106d751d
#
_entry.id   d6d5bca130be0f17bdcde2fb106d751d
#
_cell.length_a   1.000
_cell.length_b   1.000
_cell.length_c   1.000
_cell.angle_alpha   90.00
_cell.angle_beta   90.00
_cell.angle_gamma   90.00
#
_symmetry.space_group_name_H-M   'P 1'
#
loop_
_entity.id
_entity.type
_entity.pdbx_description
1 polymer ?
#
loop_
_entity_poly.entity_id
_entity_poly.type
_entity_poly.pdbx_seq_one_letter_code
_entity_poly.pdbx_strand_id
1 'polypeptide(L)'
;MATHPLNAWYAAAYDVEVGRTLLSRTVCNQKLVLYRQLDGTPAALEDACWHRLLPLSMGRLEGDEVVCGYHGLVYNPQGQCTHMPSQETLNPSACVRAYPVAERHRFVWVWPGDPLQADPALIPDLHWNHDPAWAAD
;
A
#
# COMPACT_ATOMS: atom_id res chain seq x y z
N MET A 1 18.29 15.27 -12.78
CA MET A 1 17.51 14.16 -12.23
C MET A 1 16.31 14.71 -11.46
N ALA A 2 15.15 14.25 -11.82
CA ALA A 2 13.94 14.68 -11.12
C ALA A 2 13.90 14.03 -9.74
N THR A 3 13.71 14.84 -8.72
CA THR A 3 13.57 14.34 -7.36
C THR A 3 12.18 14.70 -6.86
N HIS A 4 11.54 13.76 -6.18
CA HIS A 4 10.25 13.96 -5.57
C HIS A 4 10.44 14.08 -4.06
N PRO A 5 9.80 15.06 -3.39
CA PRO A 5 9.85 15.07 -1.93
C PRO A 5 9.18 13.82 -1.40
N LEU A 6 9.91 13.04 -0.59
CA LEU A 6 9.38 11.79 -0.06
C LEU A 6 8.49 12.01 1.16
N ASN A 7 8.78 13.04 1.96
CA ASN A 7 7.97 13.36 3.14
C ASN A 7 6.78 14.23 2.73
N ALA A 8 5.90 13.62 1.95
CA ALA A 8 4.67 14.26 1.46
C ALA A 8 3.63 13.18 1.18
N TRP A 9 2.37 13.58 1.17
CA TRP A 9 1.27 12.71 0.77
C TRP A 9 1.07 12.77 -0.74
N TYR A 10 0.91 11.60 -1.34
CA TYR A 10 0.62 11.45 -2.77
C TYR A 10 -0.67 10.69 -2.95
N ALA A 11 -1.55 11.19 -3.82
CA ALA A 11 -2.77 10.49 -4.19
C ALA A 11 -2.39 9.32 -5.09
N ALA A 12 -2.44 8.11 -4.55
CA ALA A 12 -2.04 6.91 -5.28
C ALA A 12 -3.16 6.34 -6.13
N ALA A 13 -4.42 6.49 -5.71
CA ALA A 13 -5.56 5.94 -6.41
C ALA A 13 -6.83 6.63 -5.95
N TYR A 14 -7.90 6.54 -6.75
CA TYR A 14 -9.23 6.85 -6.25
C TYR A 14 -9.67 5.80 -5.25
N ASP A 15 -10.50 6.19 -4.30
CA ASP A 15 -10.98 5.28 -3.27
C ASP A 15 -11.72 4.07 -3.85
N VAL A 16 -12.46 4.27 -4.94
CA VAL A 16 -13.21 3.21 -5.59
C VAL A 16 -12.33 2.21 -6.35
N GLU A 17 -11.09 2.58 -6.63
CA GLU A 17 -10.15 1.68 -7.29
C GLU A 17 -9.52 0.67 -6.35
N VAL A 18 -9.50 0.95 -5.05
CA VAL A 18 -8.86 0.11 -4.05
C VAL A 18 -9.90 -0.79 -3.42
N GLY A 19 -9.78 -2.08 -3.61
CA GLY A 19 -10.73 -3.07 -3.13
C GLY A 19 -10.04 -4.32 -2.63
N ARG A 20 -10.71 -5.45 -2.81
CA ARG A 20 -10.24 -6.76 -2.33
C ARG A 20 -9.37 -7.45 -3.37
N THR A 21 -8.83 -6.71 -4.32
CA THR A 21 -7.83 -7.18 -5.28
C THR A 21 -6.57 -6.35 -5.12
N LEU A 22 -5.44 -6.93 -5.48
CA LEU A 22 -4.15 -6.25 -5.35
C LEU A 22 -3.98 -5.27 -6.51
N LEU A 23 -3.80 -3.99 -6.18
CA LEU A 23 -3.67 -2.90 -7.15
C LEU A 23 -2.24 -2.38 -7.14
N SER A 24 -1.53 -2.52 -8.26
CA SER A 24 -0.16 -2.02 -8.39
C SER A 24 -0.15 -0.56 -8.80
N ARG A 25 0.68 0.24 -8.12
CA ARG A 25 0.90 1.66 -8.44
C ARG A 25 2.36 2.02 -8.23
N THR A 26 2.81 3.05 -8.92
CA THR A 26 4.15 3.61 -8.74
C THR A 26 4.04 5.03 -8.24
N VAL A 27 4.67 5.31 -7.11
CA VAL A 27 4.69 6.64 -6.49
C VAL A 27 6.13 6.99 -6.19
N CYS A 28 6.60 8.14 -6.68
CA CYS A 28 7.99 8.59 -6.51
C CYS A 28 9.01 7.53 -6.90
N ASN A 29 8.77 6.86 -8.04
CA ASN A 29 9.60 5.77 -8.56
C ASN A 29 9.64 4.53 -7.65
N GLN A 30 8.74 4.45 -6.68
CA GLN A 30 8.62 3.29 -5.81
C GLN A 30 7.37 2.51 -6.18
N LYS A 31 7.52 1.23 -6.46
CA LYS A 31 6.39 0.37 -6.79
C LYS A 31 5.75 -0.12 -5.50
N LEU A 32 4.43 0.03 -5.42
CA LEU A 32 3.68 -0.40 -4.26
C LEU A 32 2.39 -1.09 -4.68
N VAL A 33 1.84 -1.88 -3.77
CA VAL A 33 0.59 -2.59 -3.96
C VAL A 33 -0.40 -2.09 -2.91
N LEU A 34 -1.62 -1.78 -3.38
CA LEU A 34 -2.70 -1.25 -2.55
C LEU A 34 -3.83 -2.28 -2.48
N TYR A 35 -4.46 -2.38 -1.33
CA TYR A 35 -5.65 -3.22 -1.15
C TYR A 35 -6.43 -2.76 0.08
N ARG A 36 -7.66 -3.26 0.22
CA ARG A 36 -8.45 -3.03 1.44
C ARG A 36 -8.40 -4.24 2.33
N GLN A 37 -8.26 -4.00 3.62
CA GLN A 37 -8.39 -5.02 4.64
C GLN A 37 -9.87 -5.39 4.83
N LEU A 38 -10.12 -6.44 5.58
CA LEU A 38 -11.49 -6.92 5.80
C LEU A 38 -12.40 -5.87 6.45
N ASP A 39 -11.82 -4.98 7.26
CA ASP A 39 -12.58 -3.90 7.89
C ASP A 39 -12.77 -2.68 6.98
N GLY A 40 -12.27 -2.74 5.75
CA GLY A 40 -12.40 -1.66 4.77
C GLY A 40 -11.27 -0.65 4.76
N THR A 41 -10.32 -0.74 5.69
CA THR A 41 -9.19 0.21 5.70
C THR A 41 -8.19 -0.14 4.62
N PRO A 42 -7.61 0.88 3.95
CA PRO A 42 -6.60 0.61 2.92
C PRO A 42 -5.26 0.25 3.54
N ALA A 43 -4.47 -0.50 2.77
CA ALA A 43 -3.09 -0.83 3.12
C ALA A 43 -2.22 -0.68 1.88
N ALA A 44 -0.95 -0.34 2.08
CA ALA A 44 0.01 -0.20 1.01
C ALA A 44 1.31 -0.86 1.42
N LEU A 45 1.79 -1.78 0.59
CA LEU A 45 3.05 -2.47 0.81
C LEU A 45 3.97 -2.24 -0.38
N GLU A 46 5.26 -2.36 -0.16
CA GLU A 46 6.25 -2.44 -1.23
C GLU A 46 5.86 -3.59 -2.16
N ASP A 47 5.81 -3.33 -3.47
CA ASP A 47 5.38 -4.34 -4.45
C ASP A 47 6.55 -5.23 -4.85
N ALA A 48 7.11 -5.92 -3.87
CA ALA A 48 8.21 -6.85 -4.07
C ALA A 48 8.22 -7.85 -2.92
N CYS A 49 8.35 -9.12 -3.24
CA CYS A 49 8.56 -10.12 -2.21
C CYS A 49 9.95 -9.92 -1.59
N TRP A 50 10.13 -10.37 -0.35
CA TRP A 50 11.40 -10.22 0.37
C TRP A 50 12.59 -10.77 -0.42
N HIS A 51 12.41 -11.91 -1.10
CA HIS A 51 13.48 -12.47 -1.94
C HIS A 51 13.51 -11.86 -3.35
N ARG A 52 12.63 -10.90 -3.65
CA ARG A 52 12.60 -10.06 -4.85
C ARG A 52 12.47 -10.80 -6.17
N LEU A 53 11.87 -11.98 -6.15
CA LEU A 53 11.64 -12.75 -7.37
C LEU A 53 10.35 -12.37 -8.08
N LEU A 54 9.33 -11.92 -7.34
CA LEU A 54 8.05 -11.50 -7.92
C LEU A 54 7.49 -10.28 -7.21
N PRO A 55 6.77 -9.41 -7.95
CA PRO A 55 5.93 -8.40 -7.30
C PRO A 55 4.83 -9.03 -6.47
N LEU A 56 4.53 -8.46 -5.30
CA LEU A 56 3.42 -8.95 -4.48
C LEU A 56 2.08 -8.81 -5.16
N SER A 57 1.94 -7.81 -6.06
CA SER A 57 0.70 -7.62 -6.82
C SER A 57 0.35 -8.77 -7.74
N MET A 58 1.31 -9.65 -8.04
CA MET A 58 1.08 -10.87 -8.82
C MET A 58 0.65 -12.05 -7.95
N GLY A 59 0.57 -11.88 -6.65
CA GLY A 59 0.08 -12.88 -5.72
C GLY A 59 -1.43 -12.78 -5.53
N ARG A 60 -1.88 -13.10 -4.32
CA ARG A 60 -3.29 -13.05 -3.99
C ARG A 60 -3.50 -12.50 -2.59
N LEU A 61 -4.71 -12.02 -2.33
CA LEU A 61 -5.11 -11.50 -1.04
C LEU A 61 -5.91 -12.56 -0.30
N GLU A 62 -5.50 -12.87 0.93
CA GLU A 62 -6.23 -13.79 1.81
C GLU A 62 -6.45 -13.09 3.14
N GLY A 63 -7.70 -12.78 3.47
CA GLY A 63 -8.00 -11.97 4.64
C GLY A 63 -7.34 -10.60 4.52
N ASP A 64 -6.50 -10.26 5.48
CA ASP A 64 -5.74 -9.01 5.47
C ASP A 64 -4.31 -9.21 4.96
N GLU A 65 -3.96 -10.40 4.51
CA GLU A 65 -2.59 -10.77 4.17
C GLU A 65 -2.41 -10.98 2.68
N VAL A 66 -1.20 -10.68 2.20
CA VAL A 66 -0.82 -10.89 0.80
C VAL A 66 0.05 -12.11 0.71
N VAL A 67 -0.33 -13.05 -0.17
CA VAL A 67 0.42 -14.26 -0.42
C VAL A 67 1.22 -14.10 -1.71
N CYS A 68 2.54 -14.20 -1.61
CA CYS A 68 3.41 -14.12 -2.78
C CYS A 68 3.14 -15.28 -3.72
N GLY A 69 3.00 -14.98 -5.02
CA GLY A 69 2.67 -15.98 -6.02
C GLY A 69 3.78 -16.98 -6.32
N TYR A 70 5.00 -16.73 -5.85
CA TYR A 70 6.13 -17.61 -6.19
C TYR A 70 6.30 -18.75 -5.18
N HIS A 71 6.56 -18.46 -3.92
CA HIS A 71 6.79 -19.52 -2.92
C HIS A 71 5.77 -19.49 -1.79
N GLY A 72 4.73 -18.69 -1.91
CA GLY A 72 3.68 -18.65 -0.91
C GLY A 72 4.05 -17.94 0.39
N LEU A 73 5.09 -17.09 0.38
CA LEU A 73 5.37 -16.25 1.53
C LEU A 73 4.19 -15.33 1.78
N VAL A 74 3.83 -15.14 3.05
CA VAL A 74 2.65 -14.38 3.45
C VAL A 74 3.09 -13.14 4.22
N TYR A 75 2.52 -11.98 3.87
CA TYR A 75 2.84 -10.69 4.50
C TYR A 75 1.58 -10.07 5.07
N ASN A 76 1.67 -9.56 6.30
CA ASN A 76 0.56 -8.83 6.92
C ASN A 76 0.56 -7.36 6.46
N PRO A 77 -0.47 -6.56 6.83
CA PRO A 77 -0.53 -5.16 6.41
C PRO A 77 0.61 -4.29 6.92
N GLN A 78 1.36 -4.74 7.92
CA GLN A 78 2.54 -4.05 8.42
C GLN A 78 3.82 -4.45 7.67
N GLY A 79 3.69 -5.33 6.66
CA GLY A 79 4.81 -5.77 5.84
C GLY A 79 5.64 -6.88 6.44
N GLN A 80 5.22 -7.44 7.57
CA GLN A 80 5.94 -8.54 8.21
C GLN A 80 5.56 -9.87 7.55
N CYS A 81 6.55 -10.72 7.32
CA CYS A 81 6.30 -12.07 6.83
C CYS A 81 5.75 -12.93 7.96
N THR A 82 4.54 -13.47 7.78
CA THR A 82 3.86 -14.27 8.80
C THR A 82 3.91 -15.76 8.51
N HIS A 83 4.33 -16.15 7.32
CA HIS A 83 4.40 -17.57 6.95
C HIS A 83 5.40 -17.80 5.83
N MET A 84 6.26 -18.81 6.02
CA MET A 84 7.21 -19.28 5.01
C MET A 84 7.02 -20.79 4.86
N PRO A 85 6.36 -21.26 3.77
CA PRO A 85 6.00 -22.68 3.66
C PRO A 85 7.18 -23.66 3.71
N SER A 86 8.37 -23.23 3.29
CA SER A 86 9.55 -24.08 3.25
C SER A 86 10.42 -23.99 4.51
N GLN A 87 9.98 -23.28 5.54
CA GLN A 87 10.76 -23.07 6.77
C GLN A 87 9.88 -23.28 8.00
N GLU A 88 10.47 -23.92 9.01
CA GLU A 88 9.77 -24.10 10.28
C GLU A 88 9.78 -22.83 11.12
N THR A 89 10.85 -22.03 11.01
CA THR A 89 11.00 -20.79 11.76
C THR A 89 11.04 -19.63 10.81
N LEU A 90 10.30 -18.56 11.15
CA LEU A 90 10.32 -17.35 10.36
C LEU A 90 11.62 -16.59 10.56
N ASN A 91 12.16 -16.05 9.47
CA ASN A 91 13.28 -15.13 9.52
C ASN A 91 12.76 -13.76 9.92
N PRO A 92 13.16 -13.20 11.09
CA PRO A 92 12.63 -11.90 11.53
C PRO A 92 12.95 -10.74 10.58
N SER A 93 13.97 -10.87 9.72
CA SER A 93 14.29 -9.84 8.74
C SER A 93 13.48 -9.97 7.47
N ALA A 94 12.69 -11.03 7.32
CA ALA A 94 11.82 -11.19 6.15
C ALA A 94 10.64 -10.24 6.28
N CYS A 95 10.73 -9.11 5.59
CA CYS A 95 9.68 -8.10 5.59
C CYS A 95 9.76 -7.29 4.30
N VAL A 96 8.66 -6.65 3.99
CA VAL A 96 8.62 -5.62 2.95
C VAL A 96 8.18 -4.32 3.60
N ARG A 97 8.43 -3.20 2.93
CA ARG A 97 8.06 -1.90 3.48
C ARG A 97 6.54 -1.74 3.47
N ALA A 98 5.99 -1.28 4.58
CA ALA A 98 4.60 -0.83 4.65
C ALA A 98 4.59 0.69 4.65
N TYR A 99 3.69 1.27 3.84
CA TYR A 99 3.60 2.71 3.69
C TYR A 99 2.44 3.24 4.53
N PRO A 100 2.60 4.38 5.22
CA PRO A 100 1.47 5.05 5.81
C PRO A 100 0.44 5.39 4.73
N VAL A 101 -0.82 5.12 5.01
CA VAL A 101 -1.92 5.40 4.08
C VAL A 101 -3.01 6.18 4.80
N ALA A 102 -3.76 6.95 4.02
CA ALA A 102 -4.95 7.63 4.52
C ALA A 102 -5.96 7.70 3.38
N GLU A 103 -7.23 7.66 3.73
CA GLU A 103 -8.30 7.80 2.75
C GLU A 103 -9.02 9.11 3.02
N ARG A 104 -8.96 10.04 2.05
CA ARG A 104 -9.57 11.36 2.16
C ARG A 104 -9.93 11.91 0.80
N HIS A 105 -11.03 12.66 0.73
CA HIS A 105 -11.42 13.38 -0.48
C HIS A 105 -11.52 12.47 -1.70
N ARG A 106 -11.98 11.22 -1.49
CA ARG A 106 -12.14 10.19 -2.52
C ARG A 106 -10.84 9.64 -3.08
N PHE A 107 -9.71 9.94 -2.42
CA PHE A 107 -8.41 9.37 -2.79
C PHE A 107 -7.84 8.53 -1.66
N VAL A 108 -7.08 7.52 -2.05
CA VAL A 108 -6.17 6.83 -1.13
C VAL A 108 -4.81 7.47 -1.29
N TRP A 109 -4.29 8.01 -0.19
CA TRP A 109 -3.02 8.73 -0.15
C TRP A 109 -1.96 7.85 0.49
N VAL A 110 -0.74 7.95 -0.02
CA VAL A 110 0.40 7.23 0.56
C VAL A 110 1.51 8.21 0.90
N TRP A 111 2.28 7.86 1.91
CA TRP A 111 3.42 8.65 2.38
C TRP A 111 4.69 7.85 2.14
N PRO A 112 5.49 8.16 1.10
CA PRO A 112 6.68 7.37 0.77
C PRO A 112 7.91 7.69 1.61
N GLY A 113 7.86 8.70 2.46
CA GLY A 113 9.00 9.13 3.26
C GLY A 113 9.05 8.49 4.66
N ASP A 114 9.55 9.27 5.62
CA ASP A 114 9.69 8.83 7.00
C ASP A 114 8.31 8.64 7.64
N PRO A 115 7.94 7.41 8.05
CA PRO A 115 6.62 7.17 8.63
C PRO A 115 6.32 8.01 9.88
N LEU A 116 7.35 8.38 10.64
CA LEU A 116 7.17 9.17 11.85
C LEU A 116 6.70 10.59 11.55
N GLN A 117 6.88 11.06 10.33
CA GLN A 117 6.47 12.40 9.92
C GLN A 117 5.13 12.42 9.19
N ALA A 118 4.53 11.26 8.94
CA ALA A 118 3.26 11.15 8.24
C ALA A 118 2.13 11.68 9.12
N ASP A 119 1.57 12.82 8.73
CA ASP A 119 0.47 13.46 9.44
C ASP A 119 -0.68 13.67 8.45
N PRO A 120 -1.84 13.00 8.65
CA PRO A 120 -2.98 13.17 7.74
C PRO A 120 -3.46 14.61 7.61
N ALA A 121 -3.17 15.47 8.57
CA ALA A 121 -3.52 16.88 8.48
C ALA A 121 -2.78 17.62 7.35
N LEU A 122 -1.69 17.03 6.85
CA LEU A 122 -0.92 17.60 5.73
C LEU A 122 -1.51 17.27 4.37
N ILE A 123 -2.55 16.42 4.30
CA ILE A 123 -3.24 16.12 3.04
C ILE A 123 -3.99 17.37 2.61
N PRO A 124 -3.85 17.79 1.32
CA PRO A 124 -4.57 18.97 0.83
C PRO A 124 -6.07 18.82 0.98
N ASP A 125 -6.74 19.95 1.25
CA ASP A 125 -8.19 19.95 1.36
C ASP A 125 -8.81 19.96 -0.04
N LEU A 126 -9.42 18.85 -0.41
CA LEU A 126 -10.11 18.68 -1.68
C LEU A 126 -11.60 18.45 -1.44
N HIS A 127 -12.19 19.26 -0.56
CA HIS A 127 -13.59 19.09 -0.13
C HIS A 127 -14.59 19.09 -1.30
N TRP A 128 -14.27 19.74 -2.41
CA TRP A 128 -15.15 19.72 -3.59
C TRP A 128 -15.38 18.35 -4.16
N ASN A 129 -14.51 17.37 -3.88
CA ASN A 129 -14.74 15.98 -4.29
C ASN A 129 -15.95 15.35 -3.58
N HIS A 130 -16.39 15.94 -2.47
CA HIS A 130 -17.53 15.46 -1.69
C HIS A 130 -18.77 16.30 -1.93
N ASP A 131 -18.65 17.44 -2.61
CA ASP A 131 -19.75 18.37 -2.84
C ASP A 131 -20.49 17.96 -4.13
N PRO A 132 -21.81 17.64 -4.06
CA PRO A 132 -22.55 17.25 -5.26
C PRO A 132 -22.68 18.37 -6.28
N ALA A 133 -22.40 19.63 -5.93
CA ALA A 133 -22.39 20.73 -6.88
C ALA A 133 -21.13 20.72 -7.76
N TRP A 134 -20.11 19.93 -7.41
CA TRP A 134 -18.87 19.82 -8.17
C TRP A 134 -18.75 18.42 -8.77
N ALA A 135 -18.63 18.34 -10.08
CA ALA A 135 -18.37 17.09 -10.74
C ALA A 135 -16.86 16.81 -10.67
N ALA A 136 -16.46 15.82 -9.87
CA ALA A 136 -15.07 15.40 -9.76
C ALA A 136 -14.86 14.21 -10.72
N ASP A 137 -14.08 14.42 -11.73
CA ASP A 137 -13.77 13.39 -12.73
C ASP A 137 -12.41 12.77 -12.48
#